data_e64ed44413fa80c30f9d2de7154b22a0
#
_entry.id   e64ed44413fa80c30f9d2de7154b22a0
#
_cell.length_a   1.000
_cell.length_b   1.000
_cell.length_c   1.000
_cell.angle_alpha   90.00
_cell.angle_beta   90.00
_cell.angle_gamma   90.00
#
_symmetry.space_group_name_H-M   'P 1'
#
loop_
_entity.id
_entity.type
_entity.pdbx_description
1 polymer ?
#
loop_
_entity_poly.entity_id
_entity_poly.type
_entity_poly.pdbx_seq_one_letter_code
_entity_poly.pdbx_strand_id
1 'polypeptide(L)'
;MPKKLKAAVENLNDEQLDTPYRPEGWTVRQTVHHIADSHLNSFVRFKLALTEDMPTIRPYFEDRWAELEDSDLPIEHSLRIIEGLHARWAYLLNEMTDEDFQKKLNHPESGEWTLNKMLGLYAWHSRHHTAHITKLRERNNW
;
A
#
# COMPACT_ATOMS: atom_id res chain seq x y z
N MET A 1 1.32 -2.84 10.31
CA MET A 1 1.45 -3.30 8.92
C MET A 1 2.93 -3.55 8.56
N PRO A 2 3.91 -2.62 8.68
CA PRO A 2 5.29 -2.84 8.19
C PRO A 2 5.95 -4.13 8.70
N LYS A 3 5.85 -4.42 10.00
CA LYS A 3 6.42 -5.64 10.60
C LYS A 3 5.89 -6.94 9.97
N LYS A 4 4.58 -6.99 9.64
CA LYS A 4 3.97 -8.18 9.02
C LYS A 4 4.44 -8.37 7.58
N LEU A 5 4.55 -7.28 6.80
CA LEU A 5 5.07 -7.34 5.44
C LEU A 5 6.54 -7.76 5.45
N LYS A 6 7.37 -7.16 6.32
CA LYS A 6 8.78 -7.53 6.46
C LYS A 6 8.94 -9.03 6.79
N ALA A 7 8.17 -9.55 7.75
CA ALA A 7 8.19 -10.97 8.08
C ALA A 7 7.71 -11.87 6.92
N ALA A 8 6.75 -11.39 6.10
CA ALA A 8 6.26 -12.14 4.94
C ALA A 8 7.29 -12.32 3.83
N VAL A 9 8.27 -11.41 3.72
CA VAL A 9 9.34 -11.46 2.70
C VAL A 9 10.71 -11.85 3.26
N GLU A 10 10.79 -12.11 4.57
CA GLU A 10 12.03 -12.44 5.24
C GLU A 10 12.64 -13.74 4.68
N ASN A 11 13.95 -13.72 4.39
CA ASN A 11 14.71 -14.84 3.84
C ASN A 11 14.29 -15.32 2.45
N LEU A 12 13.50 -14.55 1.70
CA LEU A 12 13.26 -14.84 0.29
C LEU A 12 14.48 -14.42 -0.55
N ASN A 13 14.92 -15.30 -1.44
CA ASN A 13 15.95 -14.98 -2.43
C ASN A 13 15.34 -14.28 -3.67
N ASP A 14 16.18 -13.83 -4.61
CA ASP A 14 15.72 -13.11 -5.80
C ASP A 14 14.77 -13.95 -6.67
N GLU A 15 15.05 -15.23 -6.87
CA GLU A 15 14.16 -16.12 -7.64
C GLU A 15 12.77 -16.21 -7.00
N GLN A 16 12.69 -16.29 -5.68
CA GLN A 16 11.43 -16.29 -4.93
C GLN A 16 10.74 -14.93 -4.96
N LEU A 17 11.50 -13.84 -4.89
CA LEU A 17 10.97 -12.48 -5.03
C LEU A 17 10.39 -12.22 -6.43
N ASP A 18 10.97 -12.83 -7.46
CA ASP A 18 10.54 -12.68 -8.85
C ASP A 18 9.48 -13.72 -9.27
N THR A 19 9.02 -14.54 -8.32
CA THR A 19 7.92 -15.49 -8.55
C THR A 19 6.56 -14.80 -8.44
N PRO A 20 5.67 -14.93 -9.45
CA PRO A 20 4.30 -14.42 -9.38
C PRO A 20 3.47 -15.12 -8.29
N TYR A 21 2.68 -14.35 -7.53
CA TYR A 21 1.83 -14.92 -6.47
C TYR A 21 0.67 -15.78 -7.03
N ARG A 22 0.35 -15.64 -8.32
CA ARG A 22 -0.61 -16.45 -9.11
C ARG A 22 -0.26 -16.34 -10.60
N PRO A 23 -0.79 -17.22 -11.48
CA PRO A 23 -0.68 -17.03 -12.93
C PRO A 23 -1.14 -15.62 -13.34
N GLU A 24 -0.36 -14.95 -14.19
CA GLU A 24 -0.61 -13.58 -14.65
C GLU A 24 -0.72 -12.51 -13.54
N GLY A 25 -0.31 -12.84 -12.32
CA GLY A 25 -0.24 -11.90 -11.20
C GLY A 25 1.12 -11.24 -11.08
N TRP A 26 1.20 -10.22 -10.24
CA TRP A 26 2.47 -9.59 -9.90
C TRP A 26 3.42 -10.54 -9.16
N THR A 27 4.70 -10.30 -9.33
CA THR A 27 5.74 -10.96 -8.52
C THR A 27 5.63 -10.49 -7.05
N VAL A 28 6.29 -11.21 -6.15
CA VAL A 28 6.42 -10.75 -4.75
C VAL A 28 7.10 -9.38 -4.71
N ARG A 29 8.15 -9.18 -5.50
CA ARG A 29 8.90 -7.91 -5.63
C ARG A 29 7.97 -6.78 -6.04
N GLN A 30 7.26 -6.91 -7.15
CA GLN A 30 6.27 -5.93 -7.61
C GLN A 30 5.19 -5.66 -6.56
N THR A 31 4.72 -6.70 -5.86
CA THR A 31 3.72 -6.54 -4.79
C THR A 31 4.25 -5.68 -3.63
N VAL A 32 5.51 -5.83 -3.24
CA VAL A 32 6.11 -5.00 -2.18
C VAL A 32 6.26 -3.55 -2.63
N HIS A 33 6.71 -3.29 -3.85
CA HIS A 33 6.83 -1.94 -4.41
C HIS A 33 5.45 -1.29 -4.54
N HIS A 34 4.44 -2.01 -5.06
CA HIS A 34 3.06 -1.54 -5.15
C HIS A 34 2.49 -1.13 -3.78
N ILE A 35 2.77 -1.89 -2.71
CA ILE A 35 2.31 -1.50 -1.37
C ILE A 35 2.90 -0.14 -0.97
N ALA A 36 4.17 0.12 -1.25
CA ALA A 36 4.80 1.41 -0.95
C ALA A 36 4.13 2.54 -1.73
N ASP A 37 3.95 2.38 -3.02
CA ASP A 37 3.33 3.37 -3.90
C ASP A 37 1.89 3.67 -3.52
N SER A 38 1.10 2.63 -3.29
CA SER A 38 -0.31 2.75 -2.92
C SER A 38 -0.48 3.46 -1.57
N HIS A 39 0.34 3.11 -0.57
CA HIS A 39 0.26 3.72 0.75
C HIS A 39 0.78 5.16 0.75
N LEU A 40 1.80 5.49 -0.06
CA LEU A 40 2.28 6.85 -0.26
C LEU A 40 1.17 7.73 -0.87
N ASN A 41 0.53 7.26 -1.94
CA ASN A 41 -0.61 7.94 -2.55
C ASN A 41 -1.75 8.17 -1.55
N SER A 42 -2.07 7.16 -0.73
CA SER A 42 -3.12 7.31 0.28
C SER A 42 -2.76 8.32 1.37
N PHE A 43 -1.52 8.31 1.85
CA PHE A 43 -1.06 9.29 2.83
C PHE A 43 -1.18 10.74 2.30
N VAL A 44 -0.82 10.96 1.02
CA VAL A 44 -1.03 12.26 0.36
C VAL A 44 -2.51 12.62 0.32
N ARG A 45 -3.38 11.69 -0.07
CA ARG A 45 -4.85 11.89 -0.10
C ARG A 45 -5.42 12.24 1.27
N PHE A 46 -4.95 11.61 2.35
CA PHE A 46 -5.32 11.98 3.72
C PHE A 46 -4.95 13.43 4.03
N LYS A 47 -3.73 13.84 3.70
CA LYS A 47 -3.28 15.22 3.93
C LYS A 47 -4.07 16.23 3.14
N LEU A 48 -4.38 15.95 1.88
CA LEU A 48 -5.22 16.81 1.04
C LEU A 48 -6.61 16.98 1.67
N ALA A 49 -7.29 15.89 2.03
CA ALA A 49 -8.62 15.96 2.63
C ALA A 49 -8.64 16.65 4.02
N LEU A 50 -7.53 16.63 4.75
CA LEU A 50 -7.40 17.33 6.03
C LEU A 50 -7.18 18.84 5.87
N THR A 51 -6.65 19.29 4.74
CA THR A 51 -6.20 20.69 4.52
C THR A 51 -7.00 21.43 3.45
N GLU A 52 -7.81 20.74 2.67
CA GLU A 52 -8.60 21.30 1.58
C GLU A 52 -10.07 20.88 1.73
N ASP A 53 -10.99 21.68 1.17
CA ASP A 53 -12.41 21.33 1.13
C ASP A 53 -12.70 20.42 -0.05
N MET A 54 -13.00 19.15 0.25
CA MET A 54 -13.39 18.10 -0.71
C MET A 54 -12.50 18.00 -1.95
N PRO A 55 -11.16 17.81 -1.77
CA PRO A 55 -10.24 17.78 -2.89
C PRO A 55 -10.55 16.61 -3.84
N THR A 56 -10.40 16.86 -5.14
CA THR A 56 -10.43 15.77 -6.13
C THR A 56 -9.04 15.17 -6.25
N ILE A 57 -8.92 13.88 -5.94
CA ILE A 57 -7.65 13.16 -6.02
C ILE A 57 -7.37 12.67 -7.44
N ARG A 58 -6.11 12.43 -7.74
CA ARG A 58 -5.70 11.80 -8.99
C ARG A 58 -5.55 10.29 -8.79
N PRO A 59 -6.29 9.44 -9.54
CA PRO A 59 -6.00 8.02 -9.63
C PRO A 59 -4.70 7.78 -10.41
N TYR A 60 -4.11 6.61 -10.24
CA TYR A 60 -2.95 6.19 -11.01
C TYR A 60 -3.16 4.76 -11.52
N PHE A 61 -2.44 4.40 -12.58
CA PHE A 61 -2.51 3.07 -13.18
C PHE A 61 -1.52 2.15 -12.50
N GLU A 62 -1.96 1.45 -11.45
CA GLU A 62 -1.10 0.59 -10.63
C GLU A 62 -0.37 -0.49 -11.43
N ASP A 63 -1.04 -1.09 -12.41
CA ASP A 63 -0.43 -2.11 -13.27
C ASP A 63 0.72 -1.54 -14.09
N ARG A 64 0.57 -0.30 -14.62
CA ARG A 64 1.62 0.35 -15.38
C ARG A 64 2.78 0.80 -14.49
N TRP A 65 2.50 1.18 -13.23
CA TRP A 65 3.54 1.51 -12.27
C TRP A 65 4.36 0.28 -11.89
N ALA A 66 3.71 -0.88 -11.75
CA ALA A 66 4.38 -2.14 -11.45
C ALA A 66 5.30 -2.63 -12.59
N GLU A 67 5.18 -2.07 -13.80
CA GLU A 67 6.02 -2.37 -14.98
C GLU A 67 7.18 -1.38 -15.16
N LEU A 68 7.32 -0.36 -14.29
CA LEU A 68 8.43 0.58 -14.35
C LEU A 68 9.72 -0.04 -13.83
N GLU A 69 10.86 0.41 -14.34
CA GLU A 69 12.22 -0.10 -14.04
C GLU A 69 12.56 -0.11 -12.54
N ASP A 70 11.98 0.79 -11.74
CA ASP A 70 12.19 0.84 -10.30
C ASP A 70 11.53 -0.32 -9.54
N SER A 71 10.59 -1.02 -10.18
CA SER A 71 9.98 -2.25 -9.65
C SER A 71 10.93 -3.46 -9.66
N ASP A 72 12.07 -3.37 -10.35
CA ASP A 72 13.13 -4.38 -10.35
C ASP A 72 14.16 -4.16 -9.23
N LEU A 73 14.11 -3.03 -8.53
CA LEU A 73 15.02 -2.71 -7.44
C LEU A 73 14.87 -3.65 -6.24
N PRO A 74 15.89 -3.73 -5.36
CA PRO A 74 15.76 -4.43 -4.08
C PRO A 74 14.59 -3.93 -3.25
N ILE A 75 13.80 -4.85 -2.70
CA ILE A 75 12.58 -4.54 -1.93
C ILE A 75 12.84 -3.72 -0.66
N GLU A 76 14.09 -3.70 -0.18
CA GLU A 76 14.51 -2.94 1.00
C GLU A 76 14.22 -1.45 0.87
N HIS A 77 14.27 -0.89 -0.33
CA HIS A 77 13.92 0.51 -0.59
C HIS A 77 12.45 0.78 -0.23
N SER A 78 11.55 -0.05 -0.73
CA SER A 78 10.11 0.06 -0.43
C SER A 78 9.77 -0.29 1.01
N LEU A 79 10.43 -1.28 1.62
CA LEU A 79 10.25 -1.58 3.03
C LEU A 79 10.61 -0.41 3.94
N ARG A 80 11.70 0.34 3.64
CA ARG A 80 12.08 1.56 4.37
C ARG A 80 11.06 2.69 4.18
N ILE A 81 10.56 2.87 2.95
CA ILE A 81 9.50 3.85 2.66
C ILE A 81 8.26 3.52 3.49
N ILE A 82 7.80 2.27 3.47
CA ILE A 82 6.62 1.81 4.20
C ILE A 82 6.80 2.00 5.71
N GLU A 83 7.98 1.70 6.26
CA GLU A 83 8.25 1.85 7.69
C GLU A 83 8.15 3.32 8.12
N GLY A 84 8.86 4.23 7.43
CA GLY A 84 8.83 5.65 7.74
C GLY A 84 7.48 6.30 7.49
N LEU A 85 6.83 5.93 6.38
CA LEU A 85 5.49 6.39 6.03
C LEU A 85 4.46 6.01 7.10
N HIS A 86 4.43 4.74 7.50
CA HIS A 86 3.50 4.25 8.51
C HIS A 86 3.74 4.82 9.90
N ALA A 87 4.99 5.10 10.28
CA ALA A 87 5.29 5.79 11.52
C ALA A 87 4.63 7.20 11.55
N ARG A 88 4.79 7.96 10.47
CA ARG A 88 4.18 9.29 10.33
C ARG A 88 2.66 9.21 10.20
N TRP A 89 2.14 8.27 9.43
CA TRP A 89 0.71 8.14 9.23
C TRP A 89 -0.02 7.69 10.50
N ALA A 90 0.55 6.74 11.24
CA ALA A 90 0.00 6.32 12.54
C ALA A 90 -0.05 7.49 13.54
N TYR A 91 1.00 8.31 13.59
CA TYR A 91 1.00 9.51 14.43
C TYR A 91 -0.13 10.47 14.01
N LEU A 92 -0.24 10.78 12.71
CA LEU A 92 -1.31 11.64 12.19
C LEU A 92 -2.71 11.11 12.54
N LEU A 93 -2.95 9.80 12.35
CA LEU A 93 -4.24 9.16 12.65
C LEU A 93 -4.59 9.23 14.15
N ASN A 94 -3.60 9.14 15.04
CA ASN A 94 -3.84 9.24 16.48
C ASN A 94 -4.18 10.67 16.95
N GLU A 95 -3.77 11.68 16.19
CA GLU A 95 -4.07 13.10 16.49
C GLU A 95 -5.38 13.57 15.81
N MET A 96 -5.97 12.77 14.92
CA MET A 96 -7.22 13.11 14.23
C MET A 96 -8.42 12.99 15.16
N THR A 97 -9.35 13.95 15.04
CA THR A 97 -10.65 13.91 15.71
C THR A 97 -11.67 13.08 14.94
N ASP A 98 -12.80 12.75 15.56
CA ASP A 98 -13.92 12.07 14.88
C ASP A 98 -14.44 12.89 13.68
N GLU A 99 -14.42 14.23 13.77
CA GLU A 99 -14.78 15.13 12.67
C GLU A 99 -13.80 15.03 11.50
N ASP A 100 -12.49 14.91 11.78
CA ASP A 100 -11.50 14.73 10.75
C ASP A 100 -11.71 13.44 9.95
N PHE A 101 -12.13 12.36 10.61
CA PHE A 101 -12.46 11.09 9.93
C PHE A 101 -13.70 11.19 9.03
N GLN A 102 -14.55 12.18 9.20
CA GLN A 102 -15.71 12.45 8.34
C GLN A 102 -15.36 13.36 7.14
N LYS A 103 -14.20 13.99 7.13
CA LYS A 103 -13.75 14.77 5.98
C LYS A 103 -13.70 13.91 4.73
N LYS A 104 -14.02 14.53 3.61
CA LYS A 104 -14.22 13.84 2.34
C LYS A 104 -13.18 14.24 1.30
N LEU A 105 -13.01 13.36 0.35
CA LEU A 105 -12.38 13.63 -0.94
C LEU A 105 -13.24 13.05 -2.06
N ASN A 106 -13.04 13.55 -3.26
CA ASN A 106 -13.68 13.04 -4.47
C ASN A 106 -12.70 12.18 -5.27
N HIS A 107 -13.05 10.92 -5.49
CA HIS A 107 -12.33 10.04 -6.40
C HIS A 107 -13.05 10.06 -7.76
N PRO A 108 -12.38 10.43 -8.88
CA PRO A 108 -13.03 10.63 -10.18
C PRO A 108 -13.86 9.44 -10.68
N GLU A 109 -13.45 8.22 -10.34
CA GLU A 109 -14.09 6.99 -10.80
C GLU A 109 -15.12 6.42 -9.82
N SER A 110 -14.90 6.59 -8.51
CA SER A 110 -15.73 5.95 -7.47
C SER A 110 -16.48 6.92 -6.57
N GLY A 111 -16.39 8.23 -6.86
CA GLY A 111 -17.13 9.28 -6.16
C GLY A 111 -16.57 9.64 -4.78
N GLU A 112 -17.44 10.09 -3.88
CA GLU A 112 -17.04 10.59 -2.56
C GLU A 112 -16.58 9.49 -1.61
N TRP A 113 -15.49 9.77 -0.91
CA TRP A 113 -14.92 8.92 0.14
C TRP A 113 -14.66 9.72 1.41
N THR A 114 -15.09 9.22 2.55
CA THR A 114 -14.64 9.73 3.85
C THR A 114 -13.27 9.18 4.19
N LEU A 115 -12.49 9.90 5.00
CA LEU A 115 -11.20 9.40 5.51
C LEU A 115 -11.36 8.12 6.34
N ASN A 116 -12.47 7.96 7.06
CA ASN A 116 -12.79 6.73 7.78
C ASN A 116 -12.92 5.53 6.82
N LYS A 117 -13.65 5.69 5.71
CA LYS A 117 -13.80 4.64 4.69
C LYS A 117 -12.46 4.30 4.04
N MET A 118 -11.64 5.32 3.74
CA MET A 118 -10.29 5.10 3.20
C MET A 118 -9.39 4.35 4.18
N LEU A 119 -9.42 4.68 5.47
CA LEU A 119 -8.64 3.97 6.47
C LEU A 119 -9.00 2.47 6.50
N GLY A 120 -10.29 2.17 6.47
CA GLY A 120 -10.79 0.79 6.37
C GLY A 120 -10.26 0.06 5.14
N LEU A 121 -10.29 0.71 3.96
CA LEU A 121 -9.73 0.18 2.72
C LEU A 121 -8.24 -0.14 2.86
N TYR A 122 -7.43 0.78 3.38
CA TYR A 122 -5.98 0.57 3.48
C TYR A 122 -5.58 -0.41 4.59
N ALA A 123 -6.38 -0.55 5.62
CA ALA A 123 -6.24 -1.62 6.60
C ALA A 123 -6.52 -3.01 5.96
N TRP A 124 -7.49 -3.10 5.06
CA TRP A 124 -7.76 -4.31 4.27
C TRP A 124 -6.68 -4.55 3.21
N HIS A 125 -6.32 -3.54 2.42
CA HIS A 125 -5.34 -3.59 1.34
C HIS A 125 -3.99 -4.16 1.82
N SER A 126 -3.51 -3.68 2.96
CA SER A 126 -2.29 -4.18 3.59
C SER A 126 -2.35 -5.68 3.87
N ARG A 127 -3.47 -6.15 4.43
CA ARG A 127 -3.66 -7.56 4.77
C ARG A 127 -3.80 -8.41 3.51
N HIS A 128 -4.50 -7.90 2.51
CA HIS A 128 -4.75 -8.57 1.25
C HIS A 128 -3.45 -8.87 0.51
N HIS A 129 -2.62 -7.87 0.27
CA HIS A 129 -1.35 -8.05 -0.43
C HIS A 129 -0.31 -8.85 0.38
N THR A 130 -0.25 -8.66 1.70
CA THR A 130 0.59 -9.52 2.55
C THR A 130 0.14 -10.98 2.49
N ALA A 131 -1.17 -11.24 2.42
CA ALA A 131 -1.70 -12.60 2.30
C ALA A 131 -1.36 -13.27 0.96
N HIS A 132 -1.24 -12.52 -0.14
CA HIS A 132 -0.75 -13.09 -1.40
C HIS A 132 0.65 -13.67 -1.25
N ILE A 133 1.54 -12.95 -0.58
CA ILE A 133 2.93 -13.39 -0.35
C ILE A 133 2.96 -14.60 0.59
N THR A 134 2.28 -14.53 1.74
CA THR A 134 2.33 -15.64 2.72
C THR A 134 1.71 -16.91 2.17
N LYS A 135 0.61 -16.82 1.40
CA LYS A 135 0.00 -17.99 0.74
C LYS A 135 0.87 -18.56 -0.38
N LEU A 136 1.62 -17.73 -1.10
CA LEU A 136 2.60 -18.22 -2.07
C LEU A 136 3.68 -19.03 -1.36
N ARG A 137 4.23 -18.51 -0.25
CA ARG A 137 5.23 -19.22 0.57
C ARG A 137 4.71 -20.56 1.09
N GLU A 138 3.49 -20.56 1.63
CA GLU A 138 2.83 -21.80 2.12
C GLU A 138 2.72 -22.85 1.03
N ARG A 139 2.31 -22.46 -0.19
CA ARG A 139 2.16 -23.40 -1.33
C ARG A 139 3.48 -23.99 -1.79
N ASN A 140 4.57 -23.23 -1.70
CA ASN A 140 5.89 -23.63 -2.18
C ASN A 140 6.81 -24.14 -1.06
N ASN A 141 6.33 -24.20 0.19
CA ASN A 141 7.12 -24.59 1.37
C ASN A 141 8.41 -23.73 1.56
N TRP A 142 8.28 -22.41 1.40
CA TRP A 142 9.36 -21.43 1.58
C TRP A 142 9.40 -20.86 3.00
#